data_e7d321c35de2285bbd6403fe72b6b3bc
#
_entry.id   e7d321c35de2285bbd6403fe72b6b3bc
#
_cell.length_a   1.000
_cell.length_b   1.000
_cell.length_c   1.000
_cell.angle_alpha   90.00
_cell.angle_beta   90.00
_cell.angle_gamma   90.00
#
_symmetry.space_group_name_H-M   'P 1'
#
loop_
_entity.id
_entity.type
_entity.pdbx_description
1 polymer ?
#
loop_
_entity_poly.entity_id
_entity_poly.type
_entity_poly.pdbx_seq_one_letter_code
_entity_poly.pdbx_strand_id
1 'polypeptide(L)'
;ENKNLLLNLIDEASSELKEKENLTITVHPSMAKNLYSITDELKKRILSLKNIKILEDKMLAEDGLIIETEESRIDASFKTRVDEILKALKKEAQTTRIIPDNLEIIE
;
A
#
# COMPACT_ATOMS: atom_id res chain seq x y z
N GLU A 1 11.09 13.46 0.00
CA GLU A 1 11.20 12.77 1.22
C GLU A 1 10.12 11.75 1.35
N ASN A 2 9.06 11.91 0.71
CA ASN A 2 8.04 10.91 0.74
C ASN A 2 8.30 9.83 -0.30
N LYS A 3 9.38 9.93 -1.03
CA LYS A 3 9.70 8.96 -2.06
C LYS A 3 9.94 7.57 -1.46
N ASN A 4 10.65 7.51 -0.34
CA ASN A 4 10.92 6.21 0.27
C ASN A 4 9.65 5.57 0.80
N LEU A 5 8.74 6.36 1.34
CA LEU A 5 7.49 5.82 1.82
C LEU A 5 6.68 5.27 0.65
N LEU A 6 6.58 6.04 -0.43
CA LEU A 6 5.82 5.62 -1.60
C LEU A 6 6.42 4.35 -2.20
N LEU A 7 7.74 4.31 -2.32
CA LEU A 7 8.43 3.15 -2.84
C LEU A 7 8.16 1.91 -2.01
N ASN A 8 8.21 2.04 -0.68
CA ASN A 8 7.97 0.92 0.21
C ASN A 8 6.52 0.46 0.16
N LEU A 9 5.58 1.38 0.05
CA LEU A 9 4.16 1.02 -0.04
C LEU A 9 3.89 0.20 -1.29
N ILE A 10 4.44 0.63 -2.42
CA ILE A 10 4.20 -0.06 -3.68
C ILE A 10 4.90 -1.41 -3.68
N ASP A 11 6.13 -1.47 -3.19
CA ASP A 11 6.87 -2.72 -3.14
C ASP A 11 6.14 -3.73 -2.27
N GLU A 12 5.71 -3.30 -1.10
CA GLU A 12 5.03 -4.20 -0.19
C GLU A 12 3.68 -4.65 -0.73
N ALA A 13 2.91 -3.72 -1.30
CA ALA A 13 1.61 -4.07 -1.85
C ALA A 13 1.75 -5.02 -3.03
N SER A 14 2.75 -4.80 -3.87
CA SER A 14 2.92 -5.64 -5.05
C SER A 14 3.30 -7.06 -4.68
N SER A 15 3.83 -7.28 -3.48
CA SER A 15 4.16 -8.64 -3.06
C SER A 15 2.92 -9.50 -2.93
N GLU A 16 1.75 -8.89 -2.83
CA GLU A 16 0.49 -9.61 -2.73
C GLU A 16 -0.08 -9.96 -4.10
N LEU A 17 0.54 -9.49 -5.17
CA LEU A 17 0.05 -9.72 -6.52
C LEU A 17 0.80 -10.88 -7.16
N LYS A 18 0.11 -11.66 -7.97
CA LYS A 18 0.72 -12.80 -8.62
C LYS A 18 1.44 -12.43 -9.89
N GLU A 19 0.78 -11.66 -10.73
CA GLU A 19 1.36 -11.24 -11.99
C GLU A 19 1.90 -9.85 -11.82
N LYS A 20 3.21 -9.69 -11.88
CA LYS A 20 3.82 -8.40 -11.66
C LYS A 20 4.59 -7.87 -12.88
N GLU A 21 4.38 -8.46 -14.03
CA GLU A 21 5.10 -8.04 -15.22
C GLU A 21 4.65 -6.66 -15.66
N ASN A 22 3.35 -6.41 -15.58
CA ASN A 22 2.78 -5.13 -15.99
C ASN A 22 1.94 -4.57 -14.87
N LEU A 23 2.34 -3.43 -14.33
CA LEU A 23 1.60 -2.78 -13.27
C LEU A 23 0.97 -1.49 -13.78
N THR A 24 -0.25 -1.23 -13.37
CA THR A 24 -0.89 0.06 -13.57
C THR A 24 -1.05 0.66 -12.20
N ILE A 25 -0.53 1.85 -12.01
CA ILE A 25 -0.58 2.53 -10.72
C ILE A 25 -1.35 3.82 -10.89
N THR A 26 -2.45 3.96 -10.18
CA THR A 26 -3.29 5.14 -10.26
C THR A 26 -3.10 5.97 -8.99
N VAL A 27 -2.83 7.25 -9.15
CA VAL A 27 -2.62 8.16 -8.04
C VAL A 27 -3.34 9.47 -8.32
N HIS A 28 -3.49 10.27 -7.27
CA HIS A 28 -3.97 11.63 -7.46
C HIS A 28 -2.91 12.40 -8.26
N PRO A 29 -3.31 13.37 -9.11
CA PRO A 29 -2.33 14.10 -9.90
C PRO A 29 -1.20 14.74 -9.09
N SER A 30 -1.48 15.12 -7.84
CA SER A 30 -0.47 15.73 -6.99
C SER A 30 0.67 14.77 -6.65
N MET A 31 0.46 13.47 -6.80
CA MET A 31 1.49 12.47 -6.50
C MET A 31 2.19 11.94 -7.73
N ALA A 32 1.71 12.28 -8.90
CA ALA A 32 2.24 11.69 -10.13
C ALA A 32 3.73 11.94 -10.31
N LYS A 33 4.17 13.16 -9.99
CA LYS A 33 5.58 13.49 -10.15
C LYS A 33 6.47 12.63 -9.25
N ASN A 34 6.04 12.42 -8.03
CA ASN A 34 6.79 11.58 -7.10
C ASN A 34 6.84 10.15 -7.59
N LEU A 35 5.74 9.67 -8.15
CA LEU A 35 5.69 8.31 -8.66
C LEU A 35 6.61 8.13 -9.85
N TYR A 36 6.62 9.09 -10.78
CA TYR A 36 7.52 9.00 -11.93
C TYR A 36 8.98 8.96 -11.48
N SER A 37 9.30 9.62 -10.39
CA SER A 37 10.68 9.70 -9.94
C SER A 37 11.20 8.39 -9.35
N ILE A 38 10.32 7.46 -9.01
CA ILE A 38 10.75 6.20 -8.40
C ILE A 38 10.55 4.98 -9.30
N THR A 39 10.12 5.18 -10.54
CA THR A 39 9.81 4.04 -11.41
C THR A 39 11.04 3.16 -11.66
N ASP A 40 12.21 3.76 -11.84
CA ASP A 40 13.41 2.96 -12.08
C ASP A 40 13.75 2.13 -10.86
N GLU A 41 13.58 2.70 -9.68
CA GLU A 41 13.86 1.98 -8.45
C GLU A 41 12.88 0.83 -8.26
N LEU A 42 11.63 1.05 -8.63
CA LEU A 42 10.63 -0.02 -8.54
C LEU A 42 11.01 -1.19 -9.43
N LYS A 43 11.51 -0.90 -10.63
CA LYS A 43 11.90 -1.97 -11.55
C LYS A 43 13.10 -2.75 -11.02
N LYS A 44 13.92 -2.13 -10.20
CA LYS A 44 15.03 -2.83 -9.60
C LYS A 44 14.57 -3.73 -8.45
N ARG A 45 13.58 -3.28 -7.70
CA ARG A 45 13.10 -4.05 -6.55
C ARG A 45 12.17 -5.17 -6.94
N ILE A 46 11.33 -4.95 -7.94
CA ILE A 46 10.37 -5.95 -8.38
C ILE A 46 10.94 -6.57 -9.64
N LEU A 47 11.64 -7.66 -9.47
CA LEU A 47 12.44 -8.24 -10.55
C LEU A 47 11.65 -8.64 -11.79
N SER A 48 10.42 -9.09 -11.61
CA SER A 48 9.62 -9.51 -12.76
C SER A 48 8.94 -8.33 -13.47
N LEU A 49 9.04 -7.14 -12.90
CA LEU A 49 8.34 -5.98 -13.45
C LEU A 49 9.00 -5.49 -14.72
N LYS A 50 8.22 -5.35 -15.79
CA LYS A 50 8.70 -4.86 -17.06
C LYS A 50 8.12 -3.52 -17.42
N ASN A 51 6.84 -3.33 -17.16
CA ASN A 51 6.16 -2.12 -17.54
C ASN A 51 5.36 -1.53 -16.41
N ILE A 52 5.41 -0.21 -16.28
CA ILE A 52 4.62 0.51 -15.31
C ILE A 52 3.82 1.56 -16.07
N LYS A 53 2.50 1.52 -15.90
CA LYS A 53 1.63 2.53 -16.47
C LYS A 53 1.12 3.37 -15.32
N ILE A 54 1.24 4.67 -15.42
CA ILE A 54 0.81 5.60 -14.38
C ILE A 54 -0.41 6.36 -14.86
N LEU A 55 -1.47 6.28 -14.06
CA LEU A 55 -2.71 7.00 -14.34
C LEU A 55 -2.95 8.01 -13.25
N GLU A 56 -3.58 9.12 -13.60
CA GLU A 56 -3.91 10.17 -12.65
C GLU A 56 -5.42 10.25 -12.53
N ASP A 57 -5.91 10.31 -11.30
CA ASP A 57 -7.34 10.39 -11.06
C ASP A 57 -7.60 11.44 -10.00
N LYS A 58 -8.23 12.55 -10.41
CA LYS A 58 -8.52 13.64 -9.50
C LYS A 58 -9.51 13.26 -8.42
N MET A 59 -10.27 12.20 -8.66
CA MET A 59 -11.28 11.78 -7.69
C MET A 59 -10.69 11.00 -6.53
N LEU A 60 -9.44 10.55 -6.66
CA LEU A 60 -8.79 9.88 -5.55
C LEU A 60 -8.36 10.90 -4.50
N ALA A 61 -8.28 10.45 -3.26
CA ALA A 61 -7.68 11.27 -2.21
C ALA A 61 -6.21 11.50 -2.57
N GLU A 62 -5.60 12.53 -2.01
CA GLU A 62 -4.21 12.85 -2.33
C GLU A 62 -3.25 11.74 -1.94
N ASP A 63 -3.61 10.94 -0.92
CA ASP A 63 -2.78 9.82 -0.53
C ASP A 63 -3.29 8.52 -1.16
N GLY A 64 -4.17 8.62 -2.13
CA GLY A 64 -4.72 7.44 -2.77
C GLY A 64 -3.70 6.75 -3.66
N LEU A 65 -3.73 5.44 -3.67
CA LEU A 65 -2.79 4.65 -4.43
C LEU A 65 -3.44 3.33 -4.78
N ILE A 66 -3.70 3.12 -6.05
CA ILE A 66 -4.31 1.88 -6.53
C ILE A 66 -3.32 1.18 -7.43
N ILE A 67 -3.06 -0.09 -7.15
CA ILE A 67 -2.12 -0.88 -7.96
C ILE A 67 -2.89 -2.01 -8.60
N GLU A 68 -2.75 -2.13 -9.91
CA GLU A 68 -3.47 -3.13 -10.66
C GLU A 68 -2.56 -3.94 -11.58
N THR A 69 -2.91 -5.20 -11.75
CA THR A 69 -2.34 -6.03 -12.81
C THR A 69 -3.55 -6.45 -13.65
N GLU A 70 -3.33 -7.32 -14.61
CA GLU A 70 -4.46 -7.78 -15.43
C GLU A 70 -5.45 -8.61 -14.60
N GLU A 71 -5.00 -9.21 -13.52
CA GLU A 71 -5.85 -10.09 -12.73
C GLU A 71 -6.22 -9.58 -11.36
N SER A 72 -5.56 -8.57 -10.89
CA SER A 72 -5.72 -8.15 -9.49
C SER A 72 -5.74 -6.65 -9.35
N ARG A 73 -6.34 -6.20 -8.26
CA ARG A 73 -6.37 -4.79 -7.94
C ARG A 73 -6.25 -4.65 -6.44
N ILE A 74 -5.38 -3.77 -6.00
CA ILE A 74 -5.15 -3.52 -4.58
C ILE A 74 -5.19 -2.04 -4.29
N ASP A 75 -5.90 -1.67 -3.23
CA ASP A 75 -5.85 -0.31 -2.73
C ASP A 75 -4.72 -0.25 -1.72
N ALA A 76 -3.62 0.35 -2.13
CA ALA A 76 -2.43 0.45 -1.30
C ALA A 76 -2.29 1.83 -0.67
N SER A 77 -3.38 2.61 -0.63
CA SER A 77 -3.35 3.94 -0.05
C SER A 77 -2.87 3.87 1.40
N PHE A 78 -2.17 4.89 1.82
CA PHE A 78 -1.63 4.93 3.17
C PHE A 78 -2.75 4.76 4.20
N LYS A 79 -3.86 5.48 4.02
CA LYS A 79 -4.97 5.39 4.95
C LYS A 79 -5.49 3.96 5.04
N THR A 80 -5.64 3.28 3.91
CA THR A 80 -6.13 1.92 3.89
C THR A 80 -5.19 0.99 4.65
N ARG A 81 -3.88 1.18 4.47
CA ARG A 81 -2.90 0.35 5.16
C ARG A 81 -2.97 0.55 6.67
N VAL A 82 -3.10 1.80 7.09
CA VAL A 82 -3.22 2.09 8.52
C VAL A 82 -4.49 1.46 9.08
N ASP A 83 -5.61 1.58 8.36
CA ASP A 83 -6.86 0.99 8.80
C ASP A 83 -6.76 -0.53 8.95
N GLU A 84 -6.07 -1.17 8.03
CA GLU A 84 -5.89 -2.62 8.09
C GLU A 84 -5.04 -3.02 9.29
N ILE A 85 -4.01 -2.25 9.58
CA ILE A 85 -3.17 -2.52 10.73
C ILE A 85 -3.97 -2.37 12.02
N LEU A 86 -4.76 -1.32 12.11
CA LEU A 86 -5.58 -1.09 13.29
C LEU A 86 -6.60 -2.21 13.50
N LYS A 87 -7.19 -2.69 12.40
CA LYS A 87 -8.12 -3.80 12.50
C LYS A 87 -7.44 -5.06 12.98
N ALA A 88 -6.26 -5.34 12.48
CA ALA A 88 -5.52 -6.51 12.88
C ALA A 88 -5.15 -6.45 14.36
N LEU A 89 -4.74 -5.29 14.84
CA LEU A 89 -4.41 -5.12 16.23
C LEU A 89 -5.61 -5.30 17.13
N LYS A 90 -6.76 -4.79 16.72
CA LYS A 90 -7.97 -4.96 17.49
C LYS A 90 -8.35 -6.42 17.58
N LYS A 91 -8.29 -7.12 16.46
CA LYS A 91 -8.64 -8.52 16.42
C LYS A 91 -7.74 -9.33 17.32
N GLU A 92 -6.46 -9.02 17.28
CA GLU A 92 -5.49 -9.72 18.10
C GLU A 92 -5.72 -9.45 19.57
N ALA A 93 -6.03 -8.23 19.94
CA ALA A 93 -6.32 -7.88 21.31
C ALA A 93 -7.54 -8.64 21.80
N GLN A 94 -8.53 -8.84 20.95
CA GLN A 94 -9.72 -9.58 21.35
C GLN A 94 -9.43 -11.05 21.56
N THR A 95 -8.52 -11.62 20.79
CA THR A 95 -8.25 -13.03 20.94
C THR A 95 -7.34 -13.32 22.11
N THR A 96 -6.43 -12.45 22.38
CA THR A 96 -5.51 -12.73 23.47
C THR A 96 -5.92 -12.10 24.75
N ARG A 97 -7.03 -11.47 24.81
CA ARG A 97 -7.36 -10.64 25.79
C ARG A 97 -7.23 -11.09 27.10
N ILE A 98 -6.47 -11.62 27.34
CA ILE A 98 -6.26 -12.01 28.58
C ILE A 98 -5.84 -10.90 29.31
N ILE A 99 -5.51 -10.12 28.76
CA ILE A 99 -4.99 -9.01 29.27
C ILE A 99 -5.76 -8.24 29.90
N PRO A 100 -6.05 -8.06 30.27
CA PRO A 100 -6.52 -7.40 30.88
C PRO A 100 -7.33 -7.32 31.50
N ASP A 101 -7.57 -7.91 31.58
CA ASP A 101 -8.31 -7.93 32.11
C ASP A 101 -8.10 -7.37 33.21
N ASN A 102 -7.59 -7.61 33.49
CA ASN A 102 -7.31 -7.25 34.45
C ASN A 102 -6.59 -6.27 34.54
N LEU A 103 -6.23 -6.08 34.00
CA LEU A 103 -5.60 -5.13 33.94
C LEU A 103 -6.07 -4.12 33.92
N GLU A 104 -6.83 -4.65 34.08
CA GLU A 104 -7.23 -4.13 34.19
C GLU A 104 -7.37 -3.49 34.54
N ILE A 105 -7.17 -3.90 34.75
CA ILE A 105 -7.18 -3.61 35.19
C ILE A 105 -7.16 -3.04 35.50
N ILE A 106 -6.95 -3.14 35.66
CA ILE A 106 -6.88 -2.90 36.05
C ILE A 106 -7.19 -2.39 36.32
N GLU A 107 -7.14 -2.55 36.32
CA GLU A 107 -7.39 -2.33 36.61
C GLU A 107 -7.55 -1.98 36.91
#